data_ae772ecd8861224affee1495dc89dd1a
#
_entry.id   ae772ecd8861224affee1495dc89dd1a
#
_cell.length_a   1.000
_cell.length_b   1.000
_cell.length_c   1.000
_cell.angle_alpha   90.00
_cell.angle_beta   90.00
_cell.angle_gamma   90.00
#
_symmetry.space_group_name_H-M   'P 1'
#
loop_
_entity.id
_entity.type
_entity.pdbx_description
1 polymer ?
#
loop_
_entity_poly.entity_id
_entity_poly.type
_entity_poly.pdbx_seq_one_letter_code
_entity_poly.pdbx_strand_id
1 'polypeptide(L)'
;MTLPQSPLLVELKNLSFGYGDRVILNDLSFGIPRGKVTALMGVSGGGKTTVLRLIGGQYTAQKGQLTFDGQDVGQMNVEQLYAARRRMGMLFQFGALFTDLSVFDNVAFPLREHTDLSESMIRDIVLMKLEAVGLRGARDLMPSEISGGMARRVALAR
;
A
#
# COMPACT_ATOMS: atom_id res chain seq x y z
N MET A 1 6.89 -27.80 7.00
CA MET A 1 6.98 -27.21 8.35
C MET A 1 6.89 -25.72 8.20
N THR A 2 5.73 -25.10 8.42
CA THR A 2 5.56 -23.63 8.42
C THR A 2 6.15 -23.10 9.71
N LEU A 3 7.17 -22.25 9.63
CA LEU A 3 7.71 -21.54 10.79
C LEU A 3 6.56 -20.77 11.49
N PRO A 4 6.52 -20.71 12.82
CA PRO A 4 5.51 -19.93 13.53
C PRO A 4 5.62 -18.47 13.06
N GLN A 5 4.54 -17.96 12.47
CA GLN A 5 4.48 -16.58 12.02
C GLN A 5 4.55 -15.65 13.22
N SER A 6 5.35 -14.60 13.14
CA SER A 6 5.38 -13.54 14.14
C SER A 6 3.96 -12.99 14.39
N PRO A 7 3.54 -12.75 15.64
CA PRO A 7 2.28 -12.10 15.95
C PRO A 7 2.20 -10.68 15.36
N LEU A 8 3.34 -10.05 15.07
CA LEU A 8 3.45 -8.76 14.40
C LEU A 8 3.65 -8.94 12.90
N LEU A 9 2.88 -8.23 12.11
CA LEU A 9 3.06 -8.14 10.67
C LEU A 9 4.17 -7.15 10.31
N VAL A 10 4.20 -6.01 11.02
CA VAL A 10 5.26 -5.00 10.91
C VAL A 10 5.80 -4.72 12.30
N GLU A 11 7.11 -4.60 12.42
CA GLU A 11 7.76 -4.20 13.67
C GLU A 11 8.84 -3.16 13.38
N LEU A 12 8.79 -2.06 14.12
CA LEU A 12 9.81 -1.00 14.13
C LEU A 12 10.56 -1.07 15.46
N LYS A 13 11.88 -1.06 15.41
CA LYS A 13 12.75 -1.05 16.58
C LYS A 13 13.78 0.07 16.51
N ASN A 14 13.69 1.03 17.43
CA ASN A 14 14.60 2.17 17.57
C ASN A 14 14.86 2.90 16.24
N LEU A 15 13.80 3.01 15.42
CA LEU A 15 13.87 3.49 14.06
C LEU A 15 14.01 5.01 14.04
N SER A 16 15.04 5.50 13.33
CA SER A 16 15.24 6.93 13.08
C SER A 16 15.37 7.17 11.59
N PHE A 17 14.76 8.27 11.13
CA PHE A 17 14.79 8.70 9.74
C PHE A 17 14.63 10.22 9.62
N GLY A 18 15.31 10.82 8.64
CA GLY A 18 15.23 12.23 8.30
C GLY A 18 15.45 12.49 6.82
N TYR A 19 15.08 13.68 6.38
CA TYR A 19 15.37 14.19 5.04
C TYR A 19 16.52 15.21 5.15
N GLY A 20 17.70 14.85 4.64
CA GLY A 20 18.91 15.65 4.88
C GLY A 20 19.16 15.81 6.38
N ASP A 21 19.33 17.03 6.85
CA ASP A 21 19.57 17.33 8.28
C ASP A 21 18.29 17.37 9.13
N ARG A 22 17.12 17.28 8.49
CA ARG A 22 15.84 17.34 9.20
C ARG A 22 15.41 15.97 9.70
N VAL A 23 15.52 15.74 11.00
CA VAL A 23 15.01 14.53 11.66
C VAL A 23 13.47 14.55 11.66
N ILE A 24 12.86 13.47 11.17
CA ILE A 24 11.40 13.28 11.11
C ILE A 24 10.94 12.24 12.13
N LEU A 25 11.67 11.15 12.24
CA LEU A 25 11.43 10.07 13.20
C LEU A 25 12.68 9.88 14.04
N ASN A 26 12.52 9.82 15.33
CA ASN A 26 13.62 9.66 16.27
C ASN A 26 13.27 8.55 17.26
N ASP A 27 14.06 7.47 17.23
CA ASP A 27 13.97 6.32 18.15
C ASP A 27 12.55 5.72 18.28
N LEU A 28 11.86 5.57 17.14
CA LEU A 28 10.50 5.10 17.09
C LEU A 28 10.44 3.57 17.18
N SER A 29 9.68 3.04 18.15
CA SER A 29 9.48 1.61 18.33
C SER A 29 7.98 1.31 18.52
N PHE A 30 7.42 0.49 17.64
CA PHE A 30 6.06 -0.08 17.79
C PHE A 30 5.87 -1.27 16.84
N GLY A 31 4.77 -2.01 17.05
CA GLY A 31 4.38 -3.12 16.19
C GLY A 31 2.96 -2.99 15.66
N ILE A 32 2.75 -3.51 14.45
CA ILE A 32 1.43 -3.66 13.83
C ILE A 32 1.05 -5.15 13.91
N PRO A 33 0.06 -5.51 14.73
CA PRO A 33 -0.36 -6.90 14.88
C PRO A 33 -0.97 -7.44 13.58
N ARG A 34 -0.72 -8.71 13.31
CA ARG A 34 -1.34 -9.42 12.18
C ARG A 34 -2.86 -9.51 12.35
N GLY A 35 -3.62 -9.25 11.28
CA GLY A 35 -5.07 -9.38 11.26
C GLY A 35 -5.82 -8.35 12.13
N LYS A 36 -5.16 -7.24 12.48
CA LYS A 36 -5.78 -6.15 13.25
C LYS A 36 -5.73 -4.84 12.46
N VAL A 37 -6.66 -3.94 12.77
CA VAL A 37 -6.61 -2.55 12.30
C VAL A 37 -5.80 -1.74 13.31
N THR A 38 -4.77 -1.05 12.83
CA THR A 38 -3.92 -0.16 13.64
C THR A 38 -4.06 1.27 13.13
N ALA A 39 -4.42 2.20 14.01
CA ALA A 39 -4.48 3.63 13.69
C ALA A 39 -3.18 4.33 14.09
N LEU A 40 -2.51 4.96 13.13
CA LEU A 40 -1.35 5.82 13.38
C LEU A 40 -1.83 7.26 13.50
N MET A 41 -1.84 7.79 14.71
CA MET A 41 -2.35 9.13 15.04
C MET A 41 -1.22 10.12 15.31
N GLY A 42 -1.50 11.40 15.14
CA GLY A 42 -0.54 12.47 15.42
C GLY A 42 -0.81 13.72 14.57
N VAL A 43 -0.13 14.80 14.90
CA VAL A 43 -0.25 16.10 14.22
C VAL A 43 0.13 16.04 12.75
N SER A 44 -0.34 17.01 11.95
CA SER A 44 0.09 17.16 10.57
C SER A 44 1.61 17.38 10.51
N GLY A 45 2.30 16.71 9.58
CA GLY A 45 3.76 16.77 9.50
C GLY A 45 4.51 15.88 10.50
N GLY A 46 3.83 15.18 11.40
CA GLY A 46 4.43 14.29 12.42
C GLY A 46 4.99 12.96 11.90
N GLY A 47 5.30 12.82 10.60
CA GLY A 47 5.99 11.67 10.06
C GLY A 47 5.11 10.44 9.73
N LYS A 48 3.78 10.50 9.89
CA LYS A 48 2.87 9.36 9.61
C LYS A 48 3.03 8.78 8.20
N THR A 49 3.04 9.64 7.19
CA THR A 49 3.26 9.22 5.79
C THR A 49 4.67 8.69 5.57
N THR A 50 5.66 9.22 6.30
CA THR A 50 7.04 8.74 6.25
C THR A 50 7.14 7.31 6.79
N VAL A 51 6.44 7.00 7.89
CA VAL A 51 6.34 5.63 8.40
C VAL A 51 5.76 4.67 7.36
N LEU A 52 4.65 5.04 6.69
CA LEU A 52 4.06 4.21 5.64
C LEU A 52 5.02 4.00 4.45
N ARG A 53 5.78 5.03 4.06
CA ARG A 53 6.77 4.94 2.99
C ARG A 53 7.96 4.05 3.37
N LEU A 54 8.38 4.07 4.63
CA LEU A 54 9.41 3.17 5.17
C LEU A 54 8.91 1.72 5.16
N ILE A 55 7.66 1.47 5.60
CA ILE A 55 7.05 0.13 5.56
C ILE A 55 6.99 -0.41 4.12
N GLY A 56 6.63 0.44 3.14
CA GLY A 56 6.64 0.08 1.72
C GLY A 56 8.04 0.03 1.10
N GLY A 57 9.11 0.26 1.86
CA GLY A 57 10.49 0.23 1.38
C GLY A 57 10.83 1.33 0.36
N GLN A 58 10.05 2.43 0.31
CA GLN A 58 10.39 3.59 -0.53
C GLN A 58 11.59 4.36 0.02
N TYR A 59 11.81 4.25 1.32
CA TYR A 59 12.96 4.78 2.03
C TYR A 59 13.55 3.69 2.92
N THR A 60 14.85 3.80 3.20
CA THR A 60 15.56 2.97 4.16
C THR A 60 15.79 3.76 5.45
N ALA A 61 15.56 3.16 6.61
CA ALA A 61 15.84 3.79 7.89
C ALA A 61 17.33 4.10 8.03
N GLN A 62 17.66 5.23 8.64
CA GLN A 62 19.04 5.62 8.91
C GLN A 62 19.60 4.90 10.17
N LYS A 63 18.71 4.61 11.13
CA LYS A 63 19.03 3.82 12.34
C LYS A 63 17.85 2.93 12.69
N GLY A 64 18.14 1.89 13.46
CA GLY A 64 17.13 0.92 13.91
C GLY A 64 16.80 -0.10 12.84
N GLN A 65 15.66 -0.77 13.01
CA GLN A 65 15.23 -1.87 12.16
C GLN A 65 13.74 -1.75 11.87
N LEU A 66 13.35 -2.11 10.66
CA LEU A 66 11.96 -2.28 10.26
C LEU A 66 11.80 -3.65 9.63
N THR A 67 10.93 -4.48 10.21
CA THR A 67 10.61 -5.78 9.64
C THR A 67 9.18 -5.83 9.11
N PHE A 68 9.00 -6.51 7.97
CA PHE A 68 7.70 -6.89 7.42
C PHE A 68 7.66 -8.42 7.33
N ASP A 69 6.70 -9.02 8.01
CA ASP A 69 6.54 -10.48 8.10
C ASP A 69 7.83 -11.21 8.54
N GLY A 70 8.53 -10.61 9.52
CA GLY A 70 9.79 -11.12 10.07
C GLY A 70 11.04 -10.85 9.22
N GLN A 71 10.91 -10.27 8.03
CA GLN A 71 12.04 -9.93 7.16
C GLN A 71 12.39 -8.45 7.28
N ASP A 72 13.68 -8.14 7.43
CA ASP A 72 14.16 -6.75 7.51
C ASP A 72 14.06 -6.06 6.15
N VAL A 73 13.17 -5.06 6.07
CA VAL A 73 12.91 -4.31 4.83
C VAL A 73 14.16 -3.58 4.32
N GLY A 74 15.01 -3.12 5.23
CA GLY A 74 16.25 -2.42 4.89
C GLY A 74 17.34 -3.32 4.30
N GLN A 75 17.22 -4.64 4.48
CA GLN A 75 18.16 -5.64 3.98
C GLN A 75 17.62 -6.41 2.77
N MET A 76 16.38 -6.13 2.33
CA MET A 76 15.80 -6.78 1.16
C MET A 76 16.52 -6.37 -0.12
N ASN A 77 16.86 -7.35 -0.97
CA ASN A 77 17.22 -7.07 -2.35
C ASN A 77 15.98 -6.67 -3.16
N VAL A 78 16.18 -6.27 -4.42
CA VAL A 78 15.11 -5.77 -5.29
C VAL A 78 13.99 -6.81 -5.45
N GLU A 79 14.30 -8.08 -5.67
CA GLU A 79 13.32 -9.15 -5.87
C GLU A 79 12.49 -9.40 -4.60
N GLN A 80 13.15 -9.45 -3.45
CA GLN A 80 12.51 -9.61 -2.14
C GLN A 80 11.58 -8.43 -1.83
N LEU A 81 12.01 -7.20 -2.14
CA LEU A 81 11.21 -6.00 -1.94
C LEU A 81 9.97 -5.99 -2.84
N TYR A 82 10.11 -6.39 -4.12
CA TYR A 82 8.96 -6.56 -5.02
C TYR A 82 8.00 -7.64 -4.52
N ALA A 83 8.50 -8.77 -4.07
CA ALA A 83 7.68 -9.84 -3.49
C ALA A 83 6.92 -9.37 -2.23
N ALA A 84 7.57 -8.60 -1.36
CA ALA A 84 6.92 -7.99 -0.19
C ALA A 84 5.83 -6.98 -0.59
N ARG A 85 6.11 -6.09 -1.56
CA ARG A 85 5.16 -5.09 -2.07
C ARG A 85 3.92 -5.70 -2.72
N ARG A 86 4.02 -6.84 -3.40
CA ARG A 86 2.86 -7.58 -3.94
C ARG A 86 1.86 -8.02 -2.85
N ARG A 87 2.30 -8.08 -1.60
CA ARG A 87 1.48 -8.42 -0.43
C ARG A 87 0.94 -7.20 0.30
N MET A 88 1.23 -5.98 -0.20
CA MET A 88 0.83 -4.71 0.39
C MET A 88 -0.05 -3.95 -0.59
N GLY A 89 -1.21 -3.46 -0.13
CA GLY A 89 -1.98 -2.43 -0.84
C GLY A 89 -1.70 -1.07 -0.20
N MET A 90 -1.52 -0.03 -1.00
CA MET A 90 -1.37 1.34 -0.50
C MET A 90 -2.45 2.24 -1.09
N LEU A 91 -3.30 2.77 -0.22
CA LEU A 91 -4.31 3.77 -0.59
C LEU A 91 -3.78 5.17 -0.29
N PHE A 92 -3.56 5.96 -1.32
CA PHE A 92 -3.12 7.35 -1.21
C PHE A 92 -4.31 8.29 -0.96
N GLN A 93 -4.03 9.44 -0.34
CA GLN A 93 -5.04 10.43 0.05
C GLN A 93 -5.95 10.87 -1.12
N PHE A 94 -5.41 10.96 -2.32
CA PHE A 94 -6.12 11.36 -3.55
C PHE A 94 -6.37 10.20 -4.51
N GLY A 95 -6.27 8.93 -4.05
CA GLY A 95 -6.49 7.74 -4.85
C GLY A 95 -5.30 7.35 -5.73
N ALA A 96 -4.52 8.30 -6.22
CA ALA A 96 -3.40 8.09 -7.15
C ALA A 96 -3.78 7.18 -8.34
N LEU A 97 -4.90 7.50 -8.99
CA LEU A 97 -5.32 6.82 -10.20
C LEU A 97 -4.45 7.25 -11.39
N PHE A 98 -4.25 6.36 -12.34
CA PHE A 98 -3.72 6.71 -13.65
C PHE A 98 -4.75 7.57 -14.38
N THR A 99 -4.37 8.78 -14.74
CA THR A 99 -5.29 9.80 -15.28
C THR A 99 -5.72 9.53 -16.72
N ASP A 100 -4.96 8.73 -17.42
CA ASP A 100 -5.12 8.32 -18.81
C ASP A 100 -5.80 6.93 -18.96
N LEU A 101 -6.18 6.31 -17.87
CA LEU A 101 -6.89 5.04 -17.83
C LEU A 101 -8.32 5.23 -17.29
N SER A 102 -9.28 4.49 -17.85
CA SER A 102 -10.63 4.44 -17.32
C SER A 102 -10.67 3.92 -15.88
N VAL A 103 -11.81 4.08 -15.21
CA VAL A 103 -12.09 3.47 -13.91
C VAL A 103 -11.86 1.95 -13.97
N PHE A 104 -12.37 1.31 -15.02
CA PHE A 104 -12.16 -0.13 -15.24
C PHE A 104 -10.68 -0.48 -15.36
N ASP A 105 -9.95 0.21 -16.23
CA ASP A 105 -8.55 -0.09 -16.49
C ASP A 105 -7.65 0.21 -15.29
N ASN A 106 -7.97 1.21 -14.48
CA ASN A 106 -7.30 1.46 -13.21
C ASN A 106 -7.38 0.25 -12.27
N VAL A 107 -8.55 -0.40 -12.19
CA VAL A 107 -8.73 -1.59 -11.33
C VAL A 107 -8.17 -2.85 -12.00
N ALA A 108 -8.21 -2.94 -13.33
CA ALA A 108 -7.66 -4.06 -14.09
C ALA A 108 -6.11 -4.07 -14.09
N PHE A 109 -5.50 -2.90 -14.03
CA PHE A 109 -4.05 -2.74 -14.17
C PHE A 109 -3.21 -3.71 -13.31
N PRO A 110 -3.37 -3.77 -11.97
CA PRO A 110 -2.59 -4.69 -11.17
C PRO A 110 -2.87 -6.18 -11.47
N LEU A 111 -4.06 -6.51 -11.95
CA LEU A 111 -4.38 -7.89 -12.35
C LEU A 111 -3.63 -8.27 -13.64
N ARG A 112 -3.57 -7.37 -14.62
CA ARG A 112 -2.82 -7.58 -15.86
C ARG A 112 -1.31 -7.67 -15.62
N GLU A 113 -0.79 -6.83 -14.71
CA GLU A 113 0.66 -6.78 -14.43
C GLU A 113 1.16 -7.95 -13.57
N HIS A 114 0.30 -8.54 -12.74
CA HIS A 114 0.76 -9.46 -11.70
C HIS A 114 0.14 -10.85 -11.77
N THR A 115 -0.73 -11.11 -12.77
CA THR A 115 -1.39 -12.42 -12.92
C THR A 115 -1.45 -12.83 -14.40
N ASP A 116 -1.59 -14.13 -14.64
CA ASP A 116 -1.79 -14.70 -15.97
C ASP A 116 -3.29 -14.96 -16.25
N LEU A 117 -4.19 -14.18 -15.66
CA LEU A 117 -5.63 -14.30 -15.85
C LEU A 117 -6.04 -13.88 -17.26
N SER A 118 -7.02 -14.58 -17.84
CA SER A 118 -7.62 -14.15 -19.11
C SER A 118 -8.38 -12.82 -18.93
N GLU A 119 -8.50 -12.02 -20.02
CA GLU A 119 -9.23 -10.75 -19.99
C GLU A 119 -10.70 -10.93 -19.56
N SER A 120 -11.34 -12.06 -19.87
CA SER A 120 -12.68 -12.38 -19.38
C SER A 120 -12.73 -12.51 -17.86
N MET A 121 -11.76 -13.20 -17.25
CA MET A 121 -11.66 -13.34 -15.80
C MET A 121 -11.33 -12.01 -15.13
N ILE A 122 -10.40 -11.24 -15.71
CA ILE A 122 -10.07 -9.88 -15.22
C ILE A 122 -11.32 -9.01 -15.22
N ARG A 123 -12.09 -9.02 -16.31
CA ARG A 123 -13.36 -8.29 -16.42
C ARG A 123 -14.33 -8.63 -15.30
N ASP A 124 -14.53 -9.91 -15.03
CA ASP A 124 -15.47 -10.35 -13.99
C ASP A 124 -15.00 -9.92 -12.60
N ILE A 125 -13.71 -10.06 -12.30
CA ILE A 125 -13.11 -9.62 -11.03
C ILE A 125 -13.23 -8.10 -10.87
N VAL A 126 -12.92 -7.33 -11.90
CA VAL A 126 -13.02 -5.86 -11.88
C VAL A 126 -14.45 -5.42 -11.64
N LEU A 127 -15.42 -6.01 -12.36
CA LEU A 127 -16.84 -5.67 -12.17
C LEU A 127 -17.34 -6.01 -10.77
N MET A 128 -16.90 -7.15 -10.20
CA MET A 128 -17.21 -7.52 -8.82
C MET A 128 -16.60 -6.53 -7.82
N LYS A 129 -15.34 -6.13 -8.00
CA LYS A 129 -14.68 -5.15 -7.13
C LYS A 129 -15.34 -3.77 -7.21
N LEU A 130 -15.70 -3.31 -8.42
CA LEU A 130 -16.40 -2.05 -8.62
C LEU A 130 -17.82 -2.07 -8.03
N GLU A 131 -18.53 -3.21 -8.10
CA GLU A 131 -19.82 -3.40 -7.45
C GLU A 131 -19.68 -3.28 -5.93
N ALA A 132 -18.67 -3.91 -5.33
CA ALA A 132 -18.41 -3.87 -3.89
C ALA A 132 -18.20 -2.44 -3.33
N VAL A 133 -17.74 -1.51 -4.18
CA VAL A 133 -17.58 -0.09 -3.82
C VAL A 133 -18.67 0.82 -4.39
N GLY A 134 -19.73 0.23 -5.02
CA GLY A 134 -20.87 0.94 -5.58
C GLY A 134 -20.54 1.78 -6.83
N LEU A 135 -19.58 1.33 -7.66
CA LEU A 135 -19.10 2.08 -8.83
C LEU A 135 -19.14 1.30 -10.14
N ARG A 136 -19.87 0.17 -10.20
CA ARG A 136 -19.98 -0.64 -11.44
C ARG A 136 -20.47 0.17 -12.64
N GLY A 137 -21.43 1.09 -12.43
CA GLY A 137 -21.97 1.94 -13.49
C GLY A 137 -21.00 3.03 -13.98
N ALA A 138 -19.91 3.29 -13.23
CA ALA A 138 -18.90 4.29 -13.57
C ALA A 138 -17.65 3.68 -14.24
N ARG A 139 -17.67 2.40 -14.61
CA ARG A 139 -16.50 1.67 -15.11
C ARG A 139 -15.84 2.30 -16.33
N ASP A 140 -16.64 2.89 -17.22
CA ASP A 140 -16.16 3.45 -18.48
C ASP A 140 -15.73 4.93 -18.37
N LEU A 141 -15.95 5.56 -17.20
CA LEU A 141 -15.58 6.95 -16.95
C LEU A 141 -14.07 7.10 -16.75
N MET A 142 -13.56 8.30 -17.08
CA MET A 142 -12.19 8.69 -16.80
C MET A 142 -12.08 9.29 -15.38
N PRO A 143 -10.88 9.31 -14.75
CA PRO A 143 -10.67 9.94 -13.45
C PRO A 143 -11.09 11.40 -13.38
N SER A 144 -11.04 12.14 -14.49
CA SER A 144 -11.52 13.53 -14.61
C SER A 144 -13.05 13.68 -14.54
N GLU A 145 -13.79 12.62 -14.78
CA GLU A 145 -15.26 12.60 -14.83
C GLU A 145 -15.89 12.12 -13.51
N ILE A 146 -15.08 11.74 -12.54
CA ILE A 146 -15.54 11.22 -11.24
C ILE A 146 -15.17 12.16 -10.08
N SER A 147 -15.96 12.13 -9.02
CA SER A 147 -15.67 12.91 -7.81
C SER A 147 -14.46 12.35 -7.05
N GLY A 148 -13.83 13.18 -6.21
CA GLY A 148 -12.72 12.73 -5.36
C GLY A 148 -13.09 11.57 -4.42
N GLY A 149 -14.36 11.51 -3.96
CA GLY A 149 -14.87 10.39 -3.18
C GLY A 149 -14.98 9.10 -4.01
N MET A 150 -15.40 9.21 -5.28
CA MET A 150 -15.42 8.10 -6.22
C MET A 150 -13.99 7.62 -6.51
N ALA A 151 -13.06 8.55 -6.79
CA ALA A 151 -11.66 8.21 -7.05
C ALA A 151 -11.01 7.42 -5.90
N ARG A 152 -11.31 7.77 -4.65
CA ARG A 152 -10.85 6.99 -3.48
C ARG A 152 -11.44 5.58 -3.45
N ARG A 153 -12.73 5.43 -3.80
CA ARG A 153 -13.37 4.11 -3.86
C ARG A 153 -12.82 3.25 -5.02
N VAL A 154 -12.53 3.86 -6.18
CA VAL A 154 -11.82 3.18 -7.28
C VAL A 154 -10.45 2.71 -6.83
N ALA A 155 -9.68 3.57 -6.15
CA ALA A 155 -8.36 3.22 -5.62
C ALA A 155 -8.42 2.11 -4.55
N LEU A 156 -9.52 2.01 -3.80
CA LEU A 156 -9.77 0.90 -2.87
C LEU A 156 -10.07 -0.40 -3.61
N ALA A 157 -10.79 -0.32 -4.74
CA ALA A 157 -11.09 -1.47 -5.59
C ALA A 157 -9.87 -1.97 -6.37
N ARG A 158 -8.93 -1.08 -6.71
CA ARG A 158 -7.67 -1.41 -7.37
C ARG A 158 -6.74 -2.21 -6.47
#